data_b3ac9100e32847a209b7869d2a1428fb
#
_entry.id   b3ac9100e32847a209b7869d2a1428fb
#
_cell.length_a   1.000
_cell.length_b   1.000
_cell.length_c   1.000
_cell.angle_alpha   90.00
_cell.angle_beta   90.00
_cell.angle_gamma   90.00
#
_symmetry.space_group_name_H-M   'P 1'
#
loop_
_entity.id
_entity.type
_entity.pdbx_description
1 polymer ?
#
loop_
_entity_poly.entity_id
_entity_poly.type
_entity_poly.pdbx_seq_one_letter_code
_entity_poly.pdbx_strand_id
1 'polypeptide(L)'
;MKLIFIGADHEVTGSCHYLEAAGKHILVDRGMEQGINPFENAELPVQEAMIDYVFLTHAHVDHSGMLPQLYARGFRGKIFATQATTELCDIMLRDCAHIQQQEAEWKNRKAKRHAGSEKHEAPYTMEDAEGTIGLLVPCDYQKIIEVCPGIRIRFTDIGHLLGSSSIEVWAQENGIQKKLCFSGDIGNKNQPLIKDPHPTRDADYVIMESTYGDRLHGTDRPDYISGLAEVLQKTFDRGGNVVIPSFAVGRTQEILYFLRKIKEDRLVKNHGNFPVYVDSPLAVEATGIFEKNIYDCFDEEAMELVRKGINPISFPGLRLSITSDESRAINFDETPKVIISASGMCEAGRIKHHLKHNLWREECTVLFVGYQSVGTLGRNILEGAQEVKLFGESVDVRAEIKALQGMSGHADKNGLIEWLNCFEKKPERVFIVHGEDTVCTSFAECLRHEYGYDTYAPFSGTRFDLLHNLLEYEAAPIAREKKGRAAVANSVYARLEAAGQRLLAVIRNGKGMANKDMAKLADQINALCDKWQ
;
A
#
# COMPACT_ATOMS: atom_id res chain seq x y z
N MET A 1 -8.01 -27.50 4.60
CA MET A 1 -7.37 -26.19 4.29
C MET A 1 -8.23 -25.43 3.31
N LYS A 2 -8.57 -24.18 3.61
CA LYS A 2 -9.42 -23.37 2.73
C LYS A 2 -8.76 -22.05 2.40
N LEU A 3 -8.84 -21.64 1.14
CA LEU A 3 -8.49 -20.29 0.70
C LEU A 3 -9.78 -19.59 0.26
N ILE A 4 -10.00 -18.36 0.75
CA ILE A 4 -11.14 -17.53 0.38
C ILE A 4 -10.61 -16.17 -0.05
N PHE A 5 -11.05 -15.72 -1.21
CA PHE A 5 -10.68 -14.43 -1.77
C PHE A 5 -11.66 -13.38 -1.23
N ILE A 6 -11.14 -12.29 -0.66
CA ILE A 6 -11.94 -11.29 0.07
C ILE A 6 -11.86 -9.93 -0.60
N GLY A 7 -10.71 -9.58 -1.18
CA GLY A 7 -10.54 -8.27 -1.80
C GLY A 7 -9.32 -8.19 -2.71
N ALA A 8 -9.32 -7.17 -3.58
CA ALA A 8 -8.47 -7.04 -4.76
C ALA A 8 -8.65 -8.19 -5.76
N ASP A 9 -9.88 -8.69 -5.85
CA ASP A 9 -10.27 -9.75 -6.76
C ASP A 9 -11.04 -9.12 -7.93
N HIS A 10 -10.44 -9.03 -9.13
CA HIS A 10 -10.87 -8.19 -10.26
C HIS A 10 -10.83 -6.67 -9.97
N GLU A 11 -10.02 -6.26 -9.00
CA GLU A 11 -9.78 -4.88 -8.58
C GLU A 11 -8.31 -4.71 -8.17
N VAL A 12 -7.80 -3.48 -8.20
CA VAL A 12 -6.38 -3.18 -7.91
C VAL A 12 -6.13 -2.83 -6.45
N THR A 13 -7.17 -2.58 -5.64
CA THR A 13 -7.00 -2.12 -4.26
C THR A 13 -7.82 -2.92 -3.27
N GLY A 14 -7.40 -2.92 -2.00
CA GLY A 14 -8.11 -3.61 -0.93
C GLY A 14 -7.71 -5.08 -0.77
N SER A 15 -6.44 -5.42 -1.07
CA SER A 15 -5.92 -6.79 -1.00
C SER A 15 -6.22 -7.46 0.34
N CYS A 16 -6.87 -8.63 0.27
CA CYS A 16 -7.19 -9.43 1.45
C CYS A 16 -7.51 -10.87 1.04
N HIS A 17 -6.75 -11.82 1.56
CA HIS A 17 -7.01 -13.24 1.36
C HIS A 17 -7.13 -13.95 2.70
N TYR A 18 -8.12 -14.82 2.85
CA TYR A 18 -8.33 -15.58 4.07
C TYR A 18 -7.90 -17.04 3.86
N LEU A 19 -7.03 -17.52 4.74
CA LEU A 19 -6.54 -18.89 4.77
C LEU A 19 -6.96 -19.57 6.09
N GLU A 20 -7.68 -20.68 5.98
CA GLU A 20 -7.96 -21.57 7.11
C GLU A 20 -7.08 -22.81 6.99
N ALA A 21 -6.15 -23.00 7.92
CA ALA A 21 -5.22 -24.12 7.92
C ALA A 21 -4.74 -24.43 9.34
N ALA A 22 -4.50 -25.71 9.65
CA ALA A 22 -4.07 -26.20 10.96
C ALA A 22 -4.95 -25.69 12.12
N GLY A 23 -6.26 -25.50 11.89
CA GLY A 23 -7.20 -24.95 12.86
C GLY A 23 -7.00 -23.48 13.19
N LYS A 24 -6.29 -22.72 12.31
CA LYS A 24 -6.02 -21.30 12.44
C LYS A 24 -6.71 -20.49 11.37
N HIS A 25 -7.13 -19.29 11.73
CA HIS A 25 -7.72 -18.27 10.86
C HIS A 25 -6.66 -17.22 10.55
N ILE A 26 -6.25 -17.14 9.30
CA ILE A 26 -5.10 -16.33 8.87
C ILE A 26 -5.56 -15.38 7.76
N LEU A 27 -5.11 -14.14 7.81
CA LEU A 27 -5.22 -13.22 6.68
C LEU A 27 -3.84 -13.04 6.02
N VAL A 28 -3.84 -12.90 4.71
CA VAL A 28 -2.72 -12.34 3.95
C VAL A 28 -3.20 -11.00 3.43
N ASP A 29 -2.56 -9.94 3.91
CA ASP A 29 -2.94 -8.55 3.76
C ASP A 29 -4.33 -8.20 4.36
N ARG A 30 -4.56 -6.93 4.59
CA ARG A 30 -5.85 -6.31 4.90
C ARG A 30 -5.83 -4.87 4.44
N GLY A 31 -6.03 -4.69 3.15
CA GLY A 31 -5.90 -3.41 2.48
C GLY A 31 -7.14 -2.55 2.53
N MET A 32 -6.92 -1.26 2.26
CA MET A 32 -7.97 -0.27 2.09
C MET A 32 -8.31 -0.15 0.60
N GLU A 33 -9.59 -0.20 0.29
CA GLU A 33 -10.07 0.13 -1.05
C GLU A 33 -9.83 1.61 -1.35
N GLN A 34 -9.33 1.89 -2.54
CA GLN A 34 -9.08 3.24 -3.03
C GLN A 34 -9.69 3.44 -4.42
N GLY A 35 -10.21 4.63 -4.68
CA GLY A 35 -10.83 4.94 -5.98
C GLY A 35 -12.26 4.41 -6.13
N ILE A 36 -12.62 4.08 -7.35
CA ILE A 36 -13.96 3.56 -7.71
C ILE A 36 -13.81 2.07 -8.02
N ASN A 37 -14.13 1.23 -7.05
CA ASN A 37 -14.17 -0.20 -7.25
C ASN A 37 -15.53 -0.60 -7.84
N PRO A 38 -15.55 -1.41 -8.93
CA PRO A 38 -16.78 -1.80 -9.60
C PRO A 38 -17.58 -2.86 -8.82
N PHE A 39 -16.93 -3.66 -7.97
CA PHE A 39 -17.52 -4.78 -7.26
C PHE A 39 -17.54 -4.56 -5.74
N GLU A 40 -18.44 -5.26 -5.05
CA GLU A 40 -18.47 -5.33 -3.59
C GLU A 40 -17.54 -6.47 -3.12
N ASN A 41 -16.72 -6.20 -2.12
CA ASN A 41 -15.89 -7.20 -1.49
C ASN A 41 -16.70 -8.04 -0.50
N ALA A 42 -16.37 -9.32 -0.38
CA ALA A 42 -16.98 -10.22 0.57
C ALA A 42 -16.61 -9.85 2.01
N GLU A 43 -17.51 -10.16 2.94
CA GLU A 43 -17.20 -10.09 4.36
C GLU A 43 -16.25 -11.23 4.78
N LEU A 44 -15.50 -11.00 5.85
CA LEU A 44 -14.67 -12.07 6.42
C LEU A 44 -15.56 -13.24 6.86
N PRO A 45 -15.13 -14.50 6.62
CA PRO A 45 -15.92 -15.69 6.97
C PRO A 45 -16.03 -15.92 8.47
N VAL A 46 -15.24 -15.22 9.27
CA VAL A 46 -15.22 -15.23 10.73
C VAL A 46 -15.12 -13.81 11.26
N GLN A 47 -15.52 -13.60 12.49
CA GLN A 47 -15.35 -12.31 13.15
C GLN A 47 -13.87 -11.99 13.34
N GLU A 48 -13.51 -10.73 13.27
CA GLU A 48 -12.12 -10.25 13.32
C GLU A 48 -11.40 -10.67 14.61
N ALA A 49 -12.13 -10.81 15.72
CA ALA A 49 -11.60 -11.31 16.99
C ALA A 49 -11.15 -12.78 16.92
N MET A 50 -11.59 -13.55 15.93
CA MET A 50 -11.23 -14.95 15.73
C MET A 50 -10.01 -15.14 14.84
N ILE A 51 -9.54 -14.09 14.18
CA ILE A 51 -8.32 -14.13 13.37
C ILE A 51 -7.12 -14.36 14.30
N ASP A 52 -6.32 -15.39 14.01
CA ASP A 52 -5.13 -15.72 14.79
C ASP A 52 -3.90 -14.92 14.32
N TYR A 53 -3.71 -14.80 13.01
CA TYR A 53 -2.52 -14.20 12.41
C TYR A 53 -2.85 -13.37 11.16
N VAL A 54 -2.00 -12.37 10.91
CA VAL A 54 -1.94 -11.69 9.62
C VAL A 54 -0.52 -11.81 9.08
N PHE A 55 -0.37 -12.13 7.81
CA PHE A 55 0.89 -12.07 7.08
C PHE A 55 0.80 -10.90 6.10
N LEU A 56 1.69 -9.92 6.23
CA LEU A 56 1.62 -8.68 5.47
C LEU A 56 2.75 -8.66 4.43
N THR A 57 2.37 -8.50 3.17
CA THR A 57 3.32 -8.49 2.04
C THR A 57 4.16 -7.22 2.01
N HIS A 58 3.53 -6.06 2.18
CA HIS A 58 4.19 -4.76 2.20
C HIS A 58 3.30 -3.67 2.81
N ALA A 59 3.84 -2.45 2.94
CA ALA A 59 3.22 -1.40 3.73
C ALA A 59 2.23 -0.51 2.97
N HIS A 60 2.05 -0.65 1.64
CA HIS A 60 1.07 0.18 0.92
C HIS A 60 -0.33 0.09 1.53
N VAL A 61 -1.09 1.17 1.45
CA VAL A 61 -2.39 1.32 2.12
C VAL A 61 -3.42 0.32 1.61
N ASP A 62 -3.36 -0.05 0.35
CA ASP A 62 -4.20 -1.07 -0.28
C ASP A 62 -3.86 -2.51 0.12
N HIS A 63 -2.79 -2.71 0.91
CA HIS A 63 -2.43 -3.99 1.57
C HIS A 63 -2.50 -3.93 3.09
N SER A 64 -2.25 -2.77 3.71
CA SER A 64 -2.14 -2.62 5.16
C SER A 64 -3.22 -1.74 5.80
N GLY A 65 -3.85 -0.84 5.02
CA GLY A 65 -4.61 0.30 5.52
C GLY A 65 -5.85 -0.02 6.35
N MET A 66 -6.36 -1.25 6.31
CA MET A 66 -7.50 -1.69 7.14
C MET A 66 -7.08 -2.58 8.32
N LEU A 67 -5.80 -2.78 8.57
CA LEU A 67 -5.31 -3.46 9.77
C LEU A 67 -5.80 -2.81 11.08
N PRO A 68 -5.83 -1.46 11.21
CA PRO A 68 -6.38 -0.83 12.41
C PRO A 68 -7.87 -1.10 12.62
N GLN A 69 -8.65 -1.32 11.56
CA GLN A 69 -10.04 -1.72 11.68
C GLN A 69 -10.18 -3.13 12.28
N LEU A 70 -9.28 -4.07 11.93
CA LEU A 70 -9.27 -5.39 12.58
C LEU A 70 -9.05 -5.24 14.09
N TYR A 71 -8.10 -4.37 14.49
CA TYR A 71 -7.85 -4.10 15.90
C TYR A 71 -9.07 -3.50 16.59
N ALA A 72 -9.70 -2.49 15.99
CA ALA A 72 -10.93 -1.87 16.49
C ALA A 72 -12.05 -2.89 16.69
N ARG A 73 -12.13 -3.93 15.82
CA ARG A 73 -13.12 -5.00 15.86
C ARG A 73 -12.67 -6.23 16.63
N GLY A 74 -11.62 -6.12 17.45
CA GLY A 74 -11.25 -7.13 18.42
C GLY A 74 -10.10 -8.06 18.05
N PHE A 75 -9.49 -7.93 16.89
CA PHE A 75 -8.26 -8.66 16.55
C PHE A 75 -7.14 -8.35 17.55
N ARG A 76 -6.48 -9.39 18.05
CA ARG A 76 -5.35 -9.30 18.99
C ARG A 76 -4.27 -10.34 18.68
N GLY A 77 -4.31 -10.93 17.48
CA GLY A 77 -3.29 -11.84 16.98
C GLY A 77 -1.99 -11.10 16.64
N LYS A 78 -1.07 -11.80 15.98
CA LYS A 78 0.20 -11.25 15.53
C LYS A 78 0.15 -10.91 14.05
N ILE A 79 0.83 -9.82 13.66
CA ILE A 79 0.99 -9.40 12.27
C ILE A 79 2.46 -9.58 11.91
N PHE A 80 2.77 -10.56 11.07
CA PHE A 80 4.12 -10.84 10.62
C PHE A 80 4.41 -10.08 9.34
N ALA A 81 5.53 -9.35 9.31
CA ALA A 81 6.00 -8.61 8.13
C ALA A 81 7.53 -8.47 8.19
N THR A 82 8.16 -8.07 7.10
CA THR A 82 9.60 -7.76 7.11
C THR A 82 9.89 -6.57 8.04
N GLN A 83 11.15 -6.46 8.50
CA GLN A 83 11.56 -5.35 9.37
C GLN A 83 11.20 -3.98 8.77
N ALA A 84 11.58 -3.74 7.51
CA ALA A 84 11.31 -2.46 6.86
C ALA A 84 9.81 -2.21 6.64
N THR A 85 9.02 -3.25 6.33
CA THR A 85 7.56 -3.15 6.25
C THR A 85 6.95 -2.77 7.58
N THR A 86 7.41 -3.33 8.71
CA THR A 86 6.89 -2.95 10.05
C THR A 86 7.20 -1.50 10.38
N GLU A 87 8.39 -1.00 10.05
CA GLU A 87 8.78 0.39 10.28
C GLU A 87 7.97 1.36 9.38
N LEU A 88 7.73 1.01 8.11
CA LEU A 88 6.87 1.80 7.23
C LEU A 88 5.40 1.78 7.68
N CYS A 89 4.90 0.64 8.15
CA CYS A 89 3.53 0.55 8.69
C CYS A 89 3.33 1.45 9.90
N ASP A 90 4.33 1.62 10.77
CA ASP A 90 4.21 2.52 11.92
C ASP A 90 3.85 3.94 11.47
N ILE A 91 4.58 4.51 10.53
CA ILE A 91 4.31 5.87 10.05
C ILE A 91 3.06 5.94 9.16
N MET A 92 2.84 4.95 8.30
CA MET A 92 1.73 4.97 7.35
C MET A 92 0.37 4.75 8.01
N LEU A 93 0.24 3.86 8.99
CA LEU A 93 -1.02 3.62 9.67
C LEU A 93 -1.42 4.80 10.56
N ARG A 94 -0.45 5.51 11.17
CA ARG A 94 -0.72 6.77 11.89
C ARG A 94 -1.21 7.87 10.95
N ASP A 95 -0.55 8.04 9.81
CA ASP A 95 -0.96 9.02 8.79
C ASP A 95 -2.35 8.71 8.25
N CYS A 96 -2.64 7.44 7.94
CA CYS A 96 -3.97 7.00 7.50
C CYS A 96 -5.05 7.28 8.56
N ALA A 97 -4.79 6.98 9.84
CA ALA A 97 -5.72 7.26 10.93
C ALA A 97 -6.02 8.75 11.03
N HIS A 98 -4.98 9.57 10.96
CA HIS A 98 -5.11 11.03 10.98
C HIS A 98 -5.96 11.55 9.81
N ILE A 99 -5.68 11.09 8.57
CA ILE A 99 -6.44 11.47 7.38
C ILE A 99 -7.90 11.06 7.51
N GLN A 100 -8.19 9.82 7.93
CA GLN A 100 -9.56 9.32 8.10
C GLN A 100 -10.35 10.10 9.15
N GLN A 101 -9.72 10.46 10.26
CA GLN A 101 -10.34 11.30 11.30
C GLN A 101 -10.63 12.72 10.78
N GLN A 102 -9.67 13.35 10.09
CA GLN A 102 -9.88 14.68 9.50
C GLN A 102 -11.00 14.68 8.45
N GLU A 103 -11.07 13.65 7.60
CA GLU A 103 -12.16 13.52 6.63
C GLU A 103 -13.52 13.37 7.31
N ALA A 104 -13.63 12.54 8.35
CA ALA A 104 -14.86 12.37 9.10
C ALA A 104 -15.29 13.69 9.75
N GLU A 105 -14.37 14.42 10.37
CA GLU A 105 -14.65 15.75 10.94
C GLU A 105 -15.07 16.77 9.89
N TRP A 106 -14.42 16.78 8.72
CA TRP A 106 -14.79 17.69 7.64
C TRP A 106 -16.19 17.39 7.10
N LYS A 107 -16.51 16.10 6.87
CA LYS A 107 -17.85 15.66 6.47
C LYS A 107 -18.90 16.07 7.51
N ASN A 108 -18.61 15.90 8.80
CA ASN A 108 -19.49 16.29 9.90
C ASN A 108 -19.69 17.80 9.99
N ARG A 109 -18.63 18.60 9.77
CA ARG A 109 -18.77 20.08 9.70
C ARG A 109 -19.63 20.54 8.53
N LYS A 110 -19.50 19.88 7.38
CA LYS A 110 -20.33 20.14 6.20
C LYS A 110 -21.78 19.71 6.42
N ALA A 111 -21.97 18.55 7.06
CA ALA A 111 -23.27 17.98 7.38
C ALA A 111 -24.09 18.85 8.37
N LYS A 112 -23.45 19.48 9.35
CA LYS A 112 -24.12 20.42 10.28
C LYS A 112 -24.78 21.63 9.58
N ARG A 113 -24.40 21.92 8.33
CA ARG A 113 -25.02 22.98 7.52
C ARG A 113 -26.31 22.53 6.80
N HIS A 114 -26.58 21.21 6.82
CA HIS A 114 -27.79 20.62 6.23
C HIS A 114 -28.50 19.80 7.33
N ALA A 115 -29.63 20.27 7.81
CA ALA A 115 -30.39 19.64 8.87
C ALA A 115 -30.78 18.19 8.47
N GLY A 116 -30.42 17.19 9.28
CA GLY A 116 -30.83 15.79 9.12
C GLY A 116 -29.77 14.82 8.58
N SER A 117 -28.49 15.21 8.47
CA SER A 117 -27.45 14.28 8.00
C SER A 117 -26.86 13.45 9.14
N GLU A 118 -26.64 12.16 8.87
CA GLU A 118 -25.99 11.22 9.77
C GLU A 118 -24.55 11.66 10.12
N LYS A 119 -24.12 11.34 11.33
CA LYS A 119 -22.75 11.58 11.78
C LYS A 119 -21.81 10.57 11.10
N HIS A 120 -20.79 11.08 10.40
CA HIS A 120 -19.75 10.26 9.81
C HIS A 120 -18.68 9.94 10.87
N GLU A 121 -18.38 8.68 11.05
CA GLU A 121 -17.29 8.22 11.90
C GLU A 121 -16.13 7.68 11.03
N ALA A 122 -14.89 7.86 11.50
CA ALA A 122 -13.74 7.24 10.86
C ALA A 122 -13.81 5.71 11.04
N PRO A 123 -13.32 4.91 10.08
CA PRO A 123 -13.35 3.44 10.18
C PRO A 123 -12.54 2.91 11.36
N TYR A 124 -11.59 3.68 11.87
CA TYR A 124 -10.76 3.42 13.05
C TYR A 124 -10.15 4.73 13.57
N THR A 125 -9.59 4.68 14.76
CA THR A 125 -8.99 5.82 15.46
C THR A 125 -7.46 5.74 15.46
N MET A 126 -6.79 6.79 15.92
CA MET A 126 -5.33 6.78 16.17
C MET A 126 -4.96 5.71 17.21
N GLU A 127 -5.76 5.54 18.27
CA GLU A 127 -5.54 4.50 19.27
C GLU A 127 -5.60 3.09 18.67
N ASP A 128 -6.51 2.85 17.70
CA ASP A 128 -6.60 1.59 16.99
C ASP A 128 -5.36 1.35 16.12
N ALA A 129 -4.83 2.39 15.48
CA ALA A 129 -3.58 2.31 14.71
C ALA A 129 -2.39 2.00 15.61
N GLU A 130 -2.25 2.69 16.75
CA GLU A 130 -1.19 2.42 17.74
C GLU A 130 -1.28 1.01 18.31
N GLY A 131 -2.49 0.56 18.64
CA GLY A 131 -2.71 -0.81 19.08
C GLY A 131 -2.33 -1.85 18.03
N THR A 132 -2.58 -1.57 16.75
CA THR A 132 -2.18 -2.43 15.62
C THR A 132 -0.67 -2.50 15.46
N ILE A 133 0.01 -1.35 15.53
CA ILE A 133 1.47 -1.26 15.46
C ILE A 133 2.12 -2.13 16.54
N GLY A 134 1.54 -2.16 17.75
CA GLY A 134 2.00 -3.02 18.84
C GLY A 134 1.86 -4.54 18.59
N LEU A 135 1.12 -4.97 17.54
CA LEU A 135 0.96 -6.37 17.15
C LEU A 135 1.92 -6.78 16.02
N LEU A 136 2.66 -5.85 15.42
CA LEU A 136 3.62 -6.13 14.36
C LEU A 136 4.80 -6.95 14.89
N VAL A 137 5.17 -7.99 14.16
CA VAL A 137 6.30 -8.87 14.44
C VAL A 137 7.29 -8.77 13.27
N PRO A 138 8.42 -8.10 13.46
CA PRO A 138 9.41 -7.97 12.41
C PRO A 138 10.10 -9.30 12.09
N CYS A 139 10.27 -9.56 10.81
CA CYS A 139 10.85 -10.78 10.27
C CYS A 139 12.00 -10.47 9.32
N ASP A 140 12.99 -11.33 9.30
CA ASP A 140 14.09 -11.24 8.33
C ASP A 140 13.70 -11.94 7.02
N TYR A 141 14.24 -11.43 5.91
CA TYR A 141 14.14 -12.11 4.63
C TYR A 141 14.82 -13.48 4.64
N GLN A 142 14.30 -14.40 3.85
CA GLN A 142 14.81 -15.75 3.60
C GLN A 142 14.85 -16.66 4.84
N LYS A 143 14.42 -16.23 6.01
CA LYS A 143 14.33 -17.07 7.20
C LYS A 143 12.97 -17.77 7.28
N ILE A 144 12.99 -19.08 7.53
CA ILE A 144 11.77 -19.84 7.83
C ILE A 144 11.40 -19.59 9.29
N ILE A 145 10.16 -19.16 9.50
CA ILE A 145 9.59 -18.85 10.80
C ILE A 145 8.48 -19.86 11.07
N GLU A 146 8.56 -20.56 12.19
CA GLU A 146 7.45 -21.38 12.69
C GLU A 146 6.46 -20.48 13.44
N VAL A 147 5.32 -20.21 12.82
CA VAL A 147 4.27 -19.36 13.40
C VAL A 147 3.52 -20.10 14.50
N CYS A 148 3.16 -21.36 14.23
CA CYS A 148 2.56 -22.30 15.15
C CYS A 148 2.71 -23.73 14.59
N PRO A 149 2.41 -24.79 15.37
CA PRO A 149 2.41 -26.14 14.85
C PRO A 149 1.57 -26.27 13.58
N GLY A 150 2.20 -26.71 12.49
CA GLY A 150 1.58 -26.87 11.18
C GLY A 150 1.60 -25.64 10.28
N ILE A 151 2.07 -24.47 10.73
CA ILE A 151 2.21 -23.26 9.89
C ILE A 151 3.62 -22.71 10.00
N ARG A 152 4.31 -22.63 8.86
CA ARG A 152 5.60 -21.96 8.70
C ARG A 152 5.52 -20.94 7.56
N ILE A 153 6.27 -19.87 7.67
CA ILE A 153 6.31 -18.81 6.65
C ILE A 153 7.75 -18.42 6.30
N ARG A 154 7.93 -17.84 5.14
CA ARG A 154 9.16 -17.17 4.71
C ARG A 154 8.81 -15.95 3.88
N PHE A 155 9.50 -14.85 4.13
CA PHE A 155 9.43 -13.62 3.34
C PHE A 155 10.59 -13.60 2.34
N THR A 156 10.27 -13.35 1.07
CA THR A 156 11.25 -13.24 -0.03
C THR A 156 11.09 -11.88 -0.67
N ASP A 157 12.18 -11.11 -0.79
CA ASP A 157 12.17 -9.76 -1.37
C ASP A 157 11.57 -9.79 -2.78
N ILE A 158 10.58 -8.96 -3.04
CA ILE A 158 9.86 -8.89 -4.32
C ILE A 158 10.10 -7.59 -5.08
N GLY A 159 10.94 -6.68 -4.56
CA GLY A 159 11.46 -5.53 -5.29
C GLY A 159 10.45 -4.44 -5.66
N HIS A 160 9.29 -4.38 -5.00
CA HIS A 160 8.25 -3.40 -5.30
C HIS A 160 8.36 -2.12 -4.46
N LEU A 161 8.59 -2.30 -3.18
CA LEU A 161 8.74 -1.24 -2.18
C LEU A 161 9.80 -1.67 -1.17
N LEU A 162 10.39 -0.73 -0.44
CA LEU A 162 11.27 -1.05 0.69
C LEU A 162 10.55 -2.01 1.65
N GLY A 163 11.14 -3.17 1.89
CA GLY A 163 10.55 -4.18 2.76
C GLY A 163 9.51 -5.09 2.10
N SER A 164 9.10 -4.84 0.85
CA SER A 164 8.10 -5.67 0.17
C SER A 164 8.55 -7.12 0.02
N SER A 165 7.61 -8.04 0.07
CA SER A 165 7.90 -9.46 0.01
C SER A 165 6.78 -10.27 -0.65
N SER A 166 7.17 -11.32 -1.36
CA SER A 166 6.31 -12.47 -1.52
C SER A 166 6.34 -13.31 -0.24
N ILE A 167 5.23 -13.97 0.07
CA ILE A 167 5.08 -14.77 1.29
C ILE A 167 4.86 -16.23 0.92
N GLU A 168 5.78 -17.07 1.32
CA GLU A 168 5.65 -18.52 1.21
C GLU A 168 5.05 -19.06 2.52
N VAL A 169 3.97 -19.82 2.42
CA VAL A 169 3.27 -20.41 3.56
C VAL A 169 3.25 -21.92 3.41
N TRP A 170 3.89 -22.64 4.32
CA TRP A 170 3.76 -24.09 4.46
C TRP A 170 2.67 -24.37 5.47
N ALA A 171 1.58 -24.95 5.02
CA ALA A 171 0.45 -25.35 5.85
C ALA A 171 0.33 -26.88 5.89
N GLN A 172 0.26 -27.46 7.08
CA GLN A 172 0.16 -28.90 7.28
C GLN A 172 -1.14 -29.26 8.04
N GLU A 173 -1.92 -30.15 7.46
CA GLU A 173 -3.18 -30.63 8.04
C GLU A 173 -3.42 -32.08 7.65
N ASN A 174 -3.85 -32.92 8.60
CA ASN A 174 -4.12 -34.36 8.39
C ASN A 174 -2.96 -35.13 7.74
N GLY A 175 -1.71 -34.75 8.04
CA GLY A 175 -0.51 -35.36 7.47
C GLY A 175 -0.16 -34.91 6.06
N ILE A 176 -0.96 -34.05 5.44
CA ILE A 176 -0.71 -33.46 4.12
C ILE A 176 -0.15 -32.04 4.32
N GLN A 177 0.96 -31.74 3.65
CA GLN A 177 1.51 -30.38 3.59
C GLN A 177 1.24 -29.79 2.22
N LYS A 178 0.80 -28.54 2.19
CA LYS A 178 0.69 -27.70 0.99
C LYS A 178 1.54 -26.44 1.17
N LYS A 179 2.15 -25.99 0.09
CA LYS A 179 2.90 -24.75 0.03
C LYS A 179 2.20 -23.75 -0.84
N LEU A 180 1.85 -22.60 -0.27
CA LEU A 180 1.27 -21.46 -0.97
C LEU A 180 2.34 -20.37 -1.14
N CYS A 181 2.28 -19.63 -2.24
CA CYS A 181 3.05 -18.42 -2.47
C CYS A 181 2.11 -17.27 -2.79
N PHE A 182 2.06 -16.26 -1.93
CA PHE A 182 1.39 -15.00 -2.21
C PHE A 182 2.43 -14.02 -2.75
N SER A 183 2.24 -13.52 -3.96
CA SER A 183 3.24 -12.66 -4.61
C SER A 183 3.38 -11.30 -3.88
N GLY A 184 2.32 -10.79 -3.26
CA GLY A 184 2.19 -9.37 -3.04
C GLY A 184 2.26 -8.65 -4.37
N ASP A 185 2.74 -7.42 -4.38
CA ASP A 185 3.01 -6.66 -5.59
C ASP A 185 4.42 -6.96 -6.08
N ILE A 186 4.53 -7.39 -7.33
CA ILE A 186 5.81 -7.77 -7.93
C ILE A 186 6.49 -6.53 -8.49
N GLY A 187 7.70 -6.26 -8.04
CA GLY A 187 8.48 -5.11 -8.46
C GLY A 187 8.93 -5.14 -9.91
N ASN A 188 9.10 -3.96 -10.49
CA ASN A 188 9.74 -3.83 -11.79
C ASN A 188 11.27 -3.99 -11.63
N LYS A 189 11.93 -4.63 -12.59
CA LYS A 189 13.38 -4.84 -12.56
C LYS A 189 14.17 -3.56 -12.76
N ASN A 190 15.38 -3.56 -12.20
CA ASN A 190 16.35 -2.45 -12.28
C ASN A 190 15.78 -1.10 -11.80
N GLN A 191 14.89 -1.07 -10.85
CA GLN A 191 14.52 0.19 -10.19
C GLN A 191 15.70 0.72 -9.35
N PRO A 192 15.85 2.03 -9.21
CA PRO A 192 16.92 2.56 -8.36
C PRO A 192 16.63 2.27 -6.89
N LEU A 193 17.65 2.11 -6.11
CA LEU A 193 17.67 1.93 -4.65
C LEU A 193 17.35 0.53 -4.15
N ILE A 194 16.30 -0.10 -4.64
CA ILE A 194 15.83 -1.39 -4.12
C ILE A 194 16.21 -2.55 -5.03
N LYS A 195 16.34 -3.72 -4.44
CA LYS A 195 16.72 -4.95 -5.17
C LYS A 195 15.64 -5.35 -6.16
N ASP A 196 16.06 -6.04 -7.21
CA ASP A 196 15.15 -6.70 -8.14
C ASP A 196 14.34 -7.82 -7.45
N PRO A 197 13.16 -8.18 -7.98
CA PRO A 197 12.37 -9.29 -7.47
C PRO A 197 13.17 -10.60 -7.38
N HIS A 198 13.25 -11.19 -6.19
CA HIS A 198 13.82 -12.51 -6.03
C HIS A 198 12.79 -13.59 -6.40
N PRO A 199 13.20 -14.64 -7.11
CA PRO A 199 12.29 -15.70 -7.51
C PRO A 199 11.92 -16.61 -6.34
N THR A 200 10.66 -17.05 -6.31
CA THR A 200 10.23 -18.24 -5.58
C THR A 200 10.36 -19.46 -6.49
N ARG A 201 10.90 -20.59 -6.01
CA ARG A 201 11.25 -21.73 -6.85
C ARG A 201 10.22 -22.84 -6.88
N ASP A 202 9.41 -22.94 -5.83
CA ASP A 202 8.40 -23.99 -5.68
C ASP A 202 7.19 -23.50 -4.88
N ALA A 203 6.02 -23.90 -5.28
CA ALA A 203 4.77 -23.81 -4.53
C ALA A 203 3.74 -24.77 -5.15
N ASP A 204 2.78 -25.27 -4.34
CA ASP A 204 1.63 -25.97 -4.85
C ASP A 204 0.59 -24.99 -5.41
N TYR A 205 0.42 -23.84 -4.75
CA TYR A 205 -0.51 -22.79 -5.15
C TYR A 205 0.18 -21.43 -5.17
N VAL A 206 -0.11 -20.62 -6.18
CA VAL A 206 0.37 -19.24 -6.29
C VAL A 206 -0.81 -18.30 -6.37
N ILE A 207 -0.81 -17.27 -5.54
CA ILE A 207 -1.75 -16.15 -5.57
C ILE A 207 -0.96 -14.94 -6.06
N MET A 208 -1.26 -14.49 -7.27
CA MET A 208 -0.40 -13.59 -8.04
C MET A 208 -1.12 -12.33 -8.48
N GLU A 209 -0.47 -11.17 -8.31
CA GLU A 209 -0.93 -9.90 -8.87
C GLU A 209 -1.01 -9.90 -10.38
N SER A 210 -1.80 -8.98 -10.93
CA SER A 210 -1.92 -8.78 -12.37
C SER A 210 -2.11 -7.31 -12.78
N THR A 211 -1.63 -6.37 -11.99
CA THR A 211 -1.82 -4.91 -12.20
C THR A 211 -1.50 -4.47 -13.63
N TYR A 212 -0.43 -4.98 -14.22
CA TYR A 212 -0.04 -4.74 -15.62
C TYR A 212 0.01 -6.03 -16.46
N GLY A 213 -0.86 -6.98 -16.19
CA GLY A 213 -0.94 -8.25 -16.92
C GLY A 213 -1.31 -8.12 -18.40
N ASP A 214 -1.79 -6.97 -18.84
CA ASP A 214 -2.23 -6.69 -20.22
C ASP A 214 -1.26 -5.80 -21.01
N ARG A 215 -0.23 -5.22 -20.38
CA ARG A 215 0.62 -4.20 -21.01
C ARG A 215 2.10 -4.33 -20.67
N LEU A 216 2.93 -3.69 -21.53
CA LEU A 216 4.38 -3.62 -21.37
C LEU A 216 4.79 -2.18 -21.02
N HIS A 217 5.88 -2.03 -20.28
CA HIS A 217 6.47 -0.74 -19.93
C HIS A 217 7.32 -0.11 -21.05
N GLY A 218 7.26 -0.61 -22.26
CA GLY A 218 8.08 -0.15 -23.37
C GLY A 218 9.43 -0.88 -23.44
N THR A 219 9.99 -0.96 -24.65
CA THR A 219 11.25 -1.69 -24.91
C THR A 219 12.48 -0.93 -24.45
N ASP A 220 12.43 0.39 -24.49
CA ASP A 220 13.52 1.26 -24.08
C ASP A 220 13.19 1.91 -22.75
N ARG A 221 14.04 1.63 -21.76
CA ARG A 221 13.91 2.28 -20.46
C ARG A 221 14.14 3.78 -20.63
N PRO A 222 13.17 4.65 -20.27
CA PRO A 222 13.39 6.09 -20.37
C PRO A 222 14.60 6.50 -19.54
N ASP A 223 15.44 7.37 -20.10
CA ASP A 223 16.48 8.03 -19.33
C ASP A 223 15.85 9.07 -18.41
N TYR A 224 15.42 8.63 -17.23
CA TYR A 224 14.75 9.49 -16.23
C TYR A 224 15.64 10.64 -15.77
N ILE A 225 16.95 10.42 -15.72
CA ILE A 225 17.91 11.43 -15.27
C ILE A 225 17.98 12.55 -16.28
N SER A 226 18.19 12.23 -17.57
CA SER A 226 18.23 13.23 -18.64
C SER A 226 16.87 13.92 -18.81
N GLY A 227 15.75 13.16 -18.74
CA GLY A 227 14.40 13.73 -18.84
C GLY A 227 14.08 14.70 -17.71
N LEU A 228 14.43 14.33 -16.47
CA LEU A 228 14.27 15.21 -15.32
C LEU A 228 15.19 16.43 -15.40
N ALA A 229 16.46 16.25 -15.79
CA ALA A 229 17.42 17.35 -15.96
C ALA A 229 16.94 18.36 -17.02
N GLU A 230 16.36 17.89 -18.14
CA GLU A 230 15.78 18.77 -19.18
C GLU A 230 14.61 19.59 -18.65
N VAL A 231 13.70 18.99 -17.89
CA VAL A 231 12.58 19.71 -17.26
C VAL A 231 13.10 20.77 -16.29
N LEU A 232 14.06 20.41 -15.44
CA LEU A 232 14.68 21.34 -14.49
C LEU A 232 15.35 22.51 -15.21
N GLN A 233 16.18 22.24 -16.24
CA GLN A 233 16.86 23.26 -17.01
C GLN A 233 15.89 24.27 -17.62
N LYS A 234 14.88 23.77 -18.37
CA LYS A 234 13.88 24.62 -19.04
C LYS A 234 13.09 25.47 -18.06
N THR A 235 12.72 24.90 -16.94
CA THR A 235 11.90 25.59 -15.93
C THR A 235 12.72 26.64 -15.19
N PHE A 236 13.95 26.34 -14.81
CA PHE A 236 14.81 27.30 -14.12
C PHE A 236 15.29 28.43 -15.02
N ASP A 237 15.52 28.18 -16.31
CA ASP A 237 15.84 29.21 -17.29
C ASP A 237 14.69 30.23 -17.44
N ARG A 238 13.45 29.83 -17.17
CA ARG A 238 12.27 30.70 -17.09
C ARG A 238 12.10 31.39 -15.73
N GLY A 239 12.90 31.02 -14.72
CA GLY A 239 12.76 31.50 -13.35
C GLY A 239 11.64 30.85 -12.54
N GLY A 240 11.11 29.71 -13.00
CA GLY A 240 10.00 28.99 -12.38
C GLY A 240 10.41 27.87 -11.41
N ASN A 241 9.42 27.33 -10.71
CA ASN A 241 9.56 26.17 -9.82
C ASN A 241 9.15 24.89 -10.55
N VAL A 242 9.78 23.76 -10.20
CA VAL A 242 9.30 22.42 -10.56
C VAL A 242 8.58 21.82 -9.37
N VAL A 243 7.26 21.63 -9.52
CA VAL A 243 6.42 21.01 -8.48
C VAL A 243 6.15 19.55 -8.86
N ILE A 244 6.51 18.63 -7.97
CA ILE A 244 6.42 17.17 -8.20
C ILE A 244 5.44 16.56 -7.20
N PRO A 245 4.18 16.28 -7.61
CA PRO A 245 3.28 15.44 -6.83
C PRO A 245 3.87 14.03 -6.73
N SER A 246 4.09 13.53 -5.52
CA SER A 246 4.75 12.24 -5.31
C SER A 246 4.13 11.46 -4.16
N PHE A 247 4.13 10.12 -4.27
CA PHE A 247 3.87 9.29 -3.10
C PHE A 247 4.99 9.47 -2.08
N ALA A 248 4.62 9.51 -0.80
CA ALA A 248 5.57 9.77 0.28
C ALA A 248 6.62 8.65 0.43
N VAL A 249 6.23 7.42 0.11
CA VAL A 249 7.07 6.21 0.23
C VAL A 249 7.38 5.66 -1.17
N GLY A 250 8.61 5.30 -1.41
CA GLY A 250 9.14 4.75 -2.65
C GLY A 250 9.44 5.83 -3.69
N ARG A 251 8.43 6.40 -4.32
CA ARG A 251 8.61 7.35 -5.42
C ARG A 251 9.38 8.61 -5.04
N THR A 252 9.15 9.16 -3.87
CA THR A 252 9.91 10.32 -3.39
C THR A 252 11.40 9.98 -3.28
N GLN A 253 11.76 8.84 -2.74
CA GLN A 253 13.15 8.42 -2.57
C GLN A 253 13.84 8.14 -3.91
N GLU A 254 13.13 7.57 -4.89
CA GLU A 254 13.66 7.41 -6.26
C GLU A 254 13.96 8.76 -6.92
N ILE A 255 13.06 9.73 -6.78
CA ILE A 255 13.29 11.09 -7.30
C ILE A 255 14.49 11.75 -6.61
N LEU A 256 14.67 11.57 -5.31
CA LEU A 256 15.84 12.05 -4.59
C LEU A 256 17.13 11.42 -5.13
N TYR A 257 17.13 10.11 -5.44
CA TYR A 257 18.25 9.43 -6.06
C TYR A 257 18.63 10.07 -7.41
N PHE A 258 17.65 10.33 -8.29
CA PHE A 258 17.89 10.97 -9.58
C PHE A 258 18.39 12.42 -9.42
N LEU A 259 17.80 13.18 -8.50
CA LEU A 259 18.21 14.56 -8.23
C LEU A 259 19.65 14.65 -7.68
N ARG A 260 20.05 13.70 -6.83
CA ARG A 260 21.43 13.59 -6.36
C ARG A 260 22.38 13.44 -7.55
N LYS A 261 22.09 12.51 -8.45
CA LYS A 261 22.92 12.24 -9.63
C LYS A 261 22.96 13.44 -10.58
N ILE A 262 21.83 14.11 -10.81
CA ILE A 262 21.77 15.34 -11.62
C ILE A 262 22.68 16.44 -11.05
N LYS A 263 22.70 16.58 -9.71
CA LYS A 263 23.55 17.58 -9.04
C LYS A 263 25.03 17.20 -9.08
N GLU A 264 25.35 15.93 -8.82
CA GLU A 264 26.70 15.39 -8.84
C GLU A 264 27.34 15.56 -10.22
N ASP A 265 26.60 15.17 -11.28
CA ASP A 265 27.05 15.25 -12.67
C ASP A 265 26.87 16.66 -13.28
N ARG A 266 26.34 17.62 -12.52
CA ARG A 266 26.09 19.01 -12.94
C ARG A 266 25.32 19.10 -14.26
N LEU A 267 24.28 18.32 -14.41
CA LEU A 267 23.50 18.24 -15.66
C LEU A 267 22.66 19.49 -15.92
N VAL A 268 22.30 20.25 -14.87
CA VAL A 268 21.60 21.55 -15.00
C VAL A 268 22.61 22.67 -14.99
N LYS A 269 22.74 23.36 -16.12
CA LYS A 269 23.73 24.43 -16.33
C LYS A 269 23.23 25.76 -15.72
N ASN A 270 24.16 26.56 -15.18
CA ASN A 270 23.92 27.87 -14.56
C ASN A 270 23.05 27.86 -13.29
N HIS A 271 22.44 26.69 -12.91
CA HIS A 271 21.56 26.54 -11.75
C HIS A 271 22.03 25.45 -10.78
N GLY A 272 23.31 25.08 -10.76
CA GLY A 272 23.84 23.90 -10.01
C GLY A 272 23.50 23.86 -8.52
N ASN A 273 23.21 24.99 -7.90
CA ASN A 273 22.89 25.09 -6.46
C ASN A 273 21.38 25.17 -6.17
N PHE A 274 20.51 24.79 -7.11
CA PHE A 274 19.06 24.84 -6.88
C PHE A 274 18.66 24.05 -5.61
N PRO A 275 17.75 24.61 -4.77
CA PRO A 275 17.24 23.91 -3.61
C PRO A 275 16.19 22.87 -4.01
N VAL A 276 16.15 21.76 -3.28
CA VAL A 276 15.14 20.71 -3.40
C VAL A 276 14.44 20.58 -2.05
N TYR A 277 13.14 20.77 -2.04
CA TYR A 277 12.31 20.62 -0.84
C TYR A 277 11.51 19.33 -0.90
N VAL A 278 11.56 18.55 0.18
CA VAL A 278 10.60 17.49 0.46
C VAL A 278 9.64 18.04 1.51
N ASP A 279 8.45 18.45 1.05
CA ASP A 279 7.43 19.04 1.92
C ASP A 279 6.30 18.05 2.19
N SER A 280 6.62 17.05 2.98
CA SER A 280 5.71 16.02 3.47
C SER A 280 6.32 15.36 4.71
N PRO A 281 5.75 15.52 5.91
CA PRO A 281 6.25 14.86 7.13
C PRO A 281 6.41 13.34 6.94
N LEU A 282 5.40 12.69 6.36
CA LEU A 282 5.45 11.25 6.07
C LEU A 282 6.62 10.87 5.14
N ALA A 283 6.89 11.68 4.10
CA ALA A 283 8.01 11.42 3.20
C ALA A 283 9.37 11.60 3.88
N VAL A 284 9.47 12.54 4.83
CA VAL A 284 10.68 12.75 5.63
C VAL A 284 10.94 11.55 6.53
N GLU A 285 9.92 11.08 7.25
CA GLU A 285 10.02 9.89 8.11
C GLU A 285 10.35 8.63 7.29
N ALA A 286 9.68 8.43 6.15
CA ALA A 286 9.96 7.33 5.24
C ALA A 286 11.41 7.35 4.74
N THR A 287 11.95 8.53 4.39
CA THR A 287 13.36 8.66 3.97
C THR A 287 14.32 8.19 5.07
N GLY A 288 14.04 8.53 6.34
CA GLY A 288 14.81 8.01 7.48
C GLY A 288 14.73 6.48 7.62
N ILE A 289 13.58 5.87 7.30
CA ILE A 289 13.43 4.40 7.31
C ILE A 289 14.24 3.77 6.16
N PHE A 290 14.26 4.38 4.98
CA PHE A 290 15.13 3.93 3.88
C PHE A 290 16.60 3.93 4.30
N GLU A 291 17.06 4.98 4.99
CA GLU A 291 18.43 5.07 5.49
C GLU A 291 18.79 4.03 6.57
N LYS A 292 17.83 3.57 7.34
CA LYS A 292 18.05 2.48 8.33
C LYS A 292 18.17 1.10 7.68
N ASN A 293 17.44 0.86 6.59
CA ASN A 293 17.30 -0.47 5.98
C ASN A 293 18.19 -0.66 4.74
N ILE A 294 19.25 0.13 4.60
CA ILE A 294 20.19 0.12 3.46
C ILE A 294 20.70 -1.30 3.17
N TYR A 295 21.23 -2.00 4.17
CA TYR A 295 21.91 -3.27 4.00
C TYR A 295 21.00 -4.40 3.55
N ASP A 296 19.76 -4.38 3.97
CA ASP A 296 18.79 -5.45 3.69
C ASP A 296 18.06 -5.22 2.37
N CYS A 297 17.81 -3.98 2.00
CA CYS A 297 16.89 -3.64 0.92
C CYS A 297 17.53 -2.99 -0.31
N PHE A 298 18.72 -2.33 -0.18
CA PHE A 298 19.28 -1.60 -1.30
C PHE A 298 19.94 -2.52 -2.32
N ASP A 299 19.85 -2.13 -3.59
CA ASP A 299 20.52 -2.77 -4.71
C ASP A 299 22.05 -2.57 -4.68
N GLU A 300 22.78 -3.26 -5.55
CA GLU A 300 24.23 -3.19 -5.56
C GLU A 300 24.75 -1.81 -6.00
N GLU A 301 24.05 -1.10 -6.90
CA GLU A 301 24.44 0.26 -7.33
C GLU A 301 24.36 1.25 -6.17
N ALA A 302 23.27 1.23 -5.42
CA ALA A 302 23.11 2.07 -4.23
C ALA A 302 24.12 1.67 -3.13
N MET A 303 24.37 0.36 -2.96
CA MET A 303 25.36 -0.14 -2.01
C MET A 303 26.79 0.28 -2.36
N GLU A 304 27.15 0.37 -3.64
CA GLU A 304 28.45 0.93 -4.04
C GLU A 304 28.62 2.41 -3.62
N LEU A 305 27.56 3.21 -3.71
CA LEU A 305 27.59 4.59 -3.21
C LEU A 305 27.82 4.62 -1.69
N VAL A 306 27.07 3.79 -0.96
CA VAL A 306 27.20 3.68 0.51
C VAL A 306 28.62 3.28 0.92
N ARG A 307 29.25 2.32 0.24
CA ARG A 307 30.64 1.91 0.49
C ARG A 307 31.64 3.04 0.23
N LYS A 308 31.34 3.97 -0.67
CA LYS A 308 32.12 5.18 -0.93
C LYS A 308 31.81 6.32 0.06
N GLY A 309 30.93 6.09 1.05
CA GLY A 309 30.52 7.11 2.01
C GLY A 309 29.52 8.13 1.44
N ILE A 310 28.86 7.81 0.32
CA ILE A 310 27.86 8.67 -0.33
C ILE A 310 26.46 8.17 0.06
N ASN A 311 25.63 9.07 0.60
CA ASN A 311 24.23 8.75 0.84
C ASN A 311 23.47 8.80 -0.52
N PRO A 312 22.79 7.71 -0.95
CA PRO A 312 22.12 7.66 -2.26
C PRO A 312 20.97 8.64 -2.43
N ILE A 313 20.33 9.06 -1.34
CA ILE A 313 19.11 9.88 -1.34
C ILE A 313 19.26 11.23 -0.61
N SER A 314 20.49 11.58 -0.22
CA SER A 314 20.79 12.86 0.42
C SER A 314 21.93 13.57 -0.32
N PHE A 315 21.84 14.89 -0.44
CA PHE A 315 22.80 15.72 -1.19
C PHE A 315 22.75 17.18 -0.74
N PRO A 316 23.78 17.98 -1.00
CA PRO A 316 23.77 19.40 -0.69
C PRO A 316 22.61 20.15 -1.36
N GLY A 317 21.87 20.93 -0.57
CA GLY A 317 20.68 21.66 -1.03
C GLY A 317 19.36 20.92 -0.92
N LEU A 318 19.36 19.67 -0.44
CA LEU A 318 18.13 18.99 0.02
C LEU A 318 17.66 19.62 1.34
N ARG A 319 16.38 19.94 1.41
CA ARG A 319 15.71 20.55 2.56
C ARG A 319 14.44 19.76 2.88
N LEU A 320 14.35 19.28 4.10
CA LEU A 320 13.22 18.51 4.61
C LEU A 320 12.32 19.46 5.41
N SER A 321 11.04 19.56 5.05
CA SER A 321 10.07 20.44 5.69
C SER A 321 9.04 19.63 6.48
N ILE A 322 8.99 19.86 7.79
CA ILE A 322 8.10 19.14 8.71
C ILE A 322 6.96 20.04 9.18
N THR A 323 7.27 21.29 9.55
CA THR A 323 6.30 22.22 10.12
C THR A 323 5.47 22.94 9.05
N SER A 324 4.29 23.43 9.45
CA SER A 324 3.43 24.23 8.58
C SER A 324 4.06 25.58 8.19
N ASP A 325 4.89 26.16 9.07
CA ASP A 325 5.55 27.43 8.79
C ASP A 325 6.69 27.26 7.78
N GLU A 326 7.47 26.19 7.87
CA GLU A 326 8.46 25.81 6.85
C GLU A 326 7.78 25.61 5.47
N SER A 327 6.66 24.87 5.45
CA SER A 327 5.88 24.66 4.24
C SER A 327 5.38 25.96 3.60
N ARG A 328 4.90 26.90 4.41
CA ARG A 328 4.48 28.22 3.93
C ARG A 328 5.65 29.02 3.37
N ALA A 329 6.79 29.00 4.04
CA ALA A 329 7.98 29.74 3.63
C ALA A 329 8.46 29.34 2.22
N ILE A 330 8.30 28.06 1.83
CA ILE A 330 8.64 27.55 0.50
C ILE A 330 7.91 28.34 -0.61
N ASN A 331 6.63 28.67 -0.40
CA ASN A 331 5.81 29.36 -1.39
C ASN A 331 6.12 30.86 -1.52
N PHE A 332 6.78 31.46 -0.53
CA PHE A 332 7.17 32.87 -0.54
C PHE A 332 8.64 33.09 -0.96
N ASP A 333 9.43 32.02 -1.07
CA ASP A 333 10.78 32.08 -1.59
C ASP A 333 10.74 32.12 -3.13
N GLU A 334 11.24 33.19 -3.74
CA GLU A 334 11.23 33.42 -5.19
C GLU A 334 12.34 32.66 -5.94
N THR A 335 13.31 32.07 -5.23
CA THR A 335 14.39 31.29 -5.83
C THR A 335 13.81 30.07 -6.57
N PRO A 336 14.16 29.84 -7.85
CA PRO A 336 13.76 28.61 -8.57
C PRO A 336 14.18 27.36 -7.82
N LYS A 337 13.24 26.43 -7.62
CA LYS A 337 13.43 25.27 -6.78
C LYS A 337 12.62 24.05 -7.26
N VAL A 338 12.99 22.88 -6.74
CA VAL A 338 12.18 21.67 -6.82
C VAL A 338 11.36 21.54 -5.53
N ILE A 339 10.07 21.25 -5.65
CA ILE A 339 9.16 20.99 -4.54
C ILE A 339 8.54 19.60 -4.73
N ILE A 340 8.90 18.65 -3.88
CA ILE A 340 8.34 17.30 -3.85
C ILE A 340 7.37 17.23 -2.69
N SER A 341 6.11 16.89 -2.96
CA SER A 341 5.09 16.88 -1.90
C SER A 341 4.01 15.80 -2.15
N ALA A 342 3.53 15.18 -1.09
CA ALA A 342 2.42 14.24 -1.14
C ALA A 342 1.06 15.00 -1.10
N SER A 343 0.01 14.45 -1.73
CA SER A 343 -0.12 13.12 -2.31
C SER A 343 0.22 13.11 -3.80
N GLY A 344 0.60 11.93 -4.32
CA GLY A 344 0.99 11.77 -5.73
C GLY A 344 -0.14 12.02 -6.74
N MET A 345 -1.41 11.88 -6.35
CA MET A 345 -2.60 12.13 -7.18
C MET A 345 -3.27 13.49 -6.89
N CYS A 346 -2.66 14.34 -6.07
CA CYS A 346 -3.10 15.69 -5.72
C CYS A 346 -4.43 15.78 -4.94
N GLU A 347 -4.95 14.67 -4.40
CA GLU A 347 -6.24 14.66 -3.71
C GLU A 347 -6.16 15.22 -2.27
N ALA A 348 -5.04 15.04 -1.60
CA ALA A 348 -4.82 15.45 -0.22
C ALA A 348 -3.40 16.01 -0.02
N GLY A 349 -3.11 16.50 1.18
CA GLY A 349 -1.77 16.90 1.59
C GLY A 349 -1.34 18.29 1.13
N ARG A 350 -0.08 18.60 1.41
CA ARG A 350 0.53 19.92 1.18
C ARG A 350 0.70 20.24 -0.29
N ILE A 351 0.75 19.24 -1.15
CA ILE A 351 0.81 19.43 -2.62
C ILE A 351 -0.28 20.37 -3.12
N LYS A 352 -1.48 20.34 -2.56
CA LYS A 352 -2.58 21.22 -2.97
C LYS A 352 -2.26 22.71 -2.73
N HIS A 353 -1.52 23.03 -1.68
CA HIS A 353 -1.05 24.38 -1.42
C HIS A 353 0.00 24.79 -2.45
N HIS A 354 0.96 23.93 -2.74
CA HIS A 354 1.98 24.21 -3.77
C HIS A 354 1.36 24.36 -5.16
N LEU A 355 0.38 23.54 -5.52
CA LEU A 355 -0.37 23.68 -6.76
C LEU A 355 -1.10 25.03 -6.82
N LYS A 356 -1.75 25.45 -5.73
CA LYS A 356 -2.44 26.76 -5.67
C LYS A 356 -1.49 27.93 -5.93
N HIS A 357 -0.23 27.85 -5.48
CA HIS A 357 0.77 28.90 -5.63
C HIS A 357 1.53 28.85 -6.98
N ASN A 358 1.55 27.71 -7.67
CA ASN A 358 2.38 27.52 -8.86
C ASN A 358 1.62 27.26 -10.17
N LEU A 359 0.36 26.75 -10.13
CA LEU A 359 -0.39 26.40 -11.35
C LEU A 359 -0.69 27.57 -12.28
N TRP A 360 -0.93 28.76 -11.74
CA TRP A 360 -1.25 29.96 -12.52
C TRP A 360 -0.01 30.66 -13.10
N ARG A 361 1.20 30.22 -12.74
CA ARG A 361 2.48 30.81 -13.12
C ARG A 361 3.04 30.10 -14.35
N GLU A 362 3.12 30.78 -15.47
CA GLU A 362 3.58 30.26 -16.78
C GLU A 362 5.03 29.77 -16.75
N GLU A 363 5.87 30.38 -15.90
CA GLU A 363 7.25 29.97 -15.71
C GLU A 363 7.43 28.66 -14.96
N CYS A 364 6.42 28.18 -14.21
CA CYS A 364 6.49 26.97 -13.42
C CYS A 364 6.16 25.71 -14.24
N THR A 365 6.61 24.56 -13.72
CA THR A 365 6.25 23.24 -14.27
C THR A 365 5.70 22.36 -13.18
N VAL A 366 4.57 21.67 -13.44
CA VAL A 366 4.10 20.52 -12.64
C VAL A 366 4.51 19.25 -13.34
N LEU A 367 5.32 18.42 -12.65
CA LEU A 367 5.88 17.20 -13.20
C LEU A 367 5.27 15.98 -12.51
N PHE A 368 4.43 15.25 -13.21
CA PHE A 368 3.88 13.97 -12.73
C PHE A 368 4.90 12.84 -12.93
N VAL A 369 5.12 12.07 -11.87
CA VAL A 369 6.11 10.98 -11.81
C VAL A 369 5.47 9.63 -11.47
N GLY A 370 4.16 9.53 -11.57
CA GLY A 370 3.40 8.31 -11.28
C GLY A 370 2.04 8.33 -11.95
N TYR A 371 1.38 7.18 -11.91
CA TYR A 371 0.04 7.01 -12.46
C TYR A 371 -0.97 7.95 -11.79
N GLN A 372 -1.90 8.47 -12.58
CA GLN A 372 -2.99 9.33 -12.13
C GLN A 372 -4.32 8.63 -12.38
N SER A 373 -5.01 8.23 -11.32
CA SER A 373 -6.30 7.54 -11.41
C SER A 373 -7.40 8.44 -11.97
N VAL A 374 -8.30 7.87 -12.74
CA VAL A 374 -9.46 8.57 -13.29
C VAL A 374 -10.28 9.22 -12.18
N GLY A 375 -10.66 10.49 -12.38
CA GLY A 375 -11.45 11.28 -11.42
C GLY A 375 -10.64 12.00 -10.35
N THR A 376 -9.30 11.86 -10.32
CA THR A 376 -8.43 12.61 -9.42
C THR A 376 -8.07 13.99 -9.97
N LEU A 377 -7.70 14.91 -9.07
CA LEU A 377 -7.24 16.25 -9.47
C LEU A 377 -5.97 16.16 -10.34
N GLY A 378 -5.02 15.30 -9.99
CA GLY A 378 -3.81 15.09 -10.78
C GLY A 378 -4.13 14.61 -12.20
N ARG A 379 -5.11 13.70 -12.36
CA ARG A 379 -5.57 13.24 -13.68
C ARG A 379 -6.19 14.37 -14.50
N ASN A 380 -7.05 15.17 -13.90
CA ASN A 380 -7.68 16.30 -14.58
C ASN A 380 -6.64 17.33 -15.08
N ILE A 381 -5.62 17.63 -14.28
CA ILE A 381 -4.52 18.51 -14.66
C ILE A 381 -3.73 17.89 -15.81
N LEU A 382 -3.39 16.62 -15.73
CA LEU A 382 -2.61 15.90 -16.75
C LEU A 382 -3.34 15.82 -18.09
N GLU A 383 -4.67 15.71 -18.08
CA GLU A 383 -5.52 15.69 -19.28
C GLU A 383 -5.78 17.08 -19.88
N GLY A 384 -5.20 18.14 -19.31
CA GLY A 384 -5.21 19.48 -19.90
C GLY A 384 -6.36 20.36 -19.40
N ALA A 385 -6.85 20.16 -18.18
CA ALA A 385 -7.78 21.10 -17.56
C ALA A 385 -7.19 22.52 -17.57
N GLN A 386 -7.97 23.49 -18.04
CA GLN A 386 -7.56 24.89 -18.08
C GLN A 386 -7.74 25.60 -16.74
N GLU A 387 -8.60 25.05 -15.89
CA GLU A 387 -8.96 25.57 -14.57
C GLU A 387 -9.26 24.40 -13.64
N VAL A 388 -8.82 24.51 -12.39
CA VAL A 388 -9.13 23.52 -11.35
C VAL A 388 -9.60 24.18 -10.05
N LYS A 389 -10.33 23.44 -9.22
CA LYS A 389 -10.77 23.91 -7.89
C LYS A 389 -9.81 23.44 -6.80
N LEU A 390 -9.17 24.38 -6.12
CA LEU A 390 -8.31 24.14 -4.95
C LEU A 390 -8.86 24.92 -3.75
N PHE A 391 -9.20 24.20 -2.67
CA PHE A 391 -9.78 24.77 -1.45
C PHE A 391 -11.07 25.60 -1.69
N GLY A 392 -11.82 25.27 -2.76
CA GLY A 392 -13.05 25.98 -3.15
C GLY A 392 -12.85 27.21 -4.04
N GLU A 393 -11.61 27.57 -4.33
CA GLU A 393 -11.24 28.65 -5.25
C GLU A 393 -10.87 28.08 -6.63
N SER A 394 -11.20 28.80 -7.68
CA SER A 394 -10.79 28.51 -9.05
C SER A 394 -9.36 28.97 -9.28
N VAL A 395 -8.53 28.09 -9.86
CA VAL A 395 -7.13 28.36 -10.18
C VAL A 395 -6.89 27.99 -11.64
N ASP A 396 -6.42 28.96 -12.42
CA ASP A 396 -6.02 28.75 -13.81
C ASP A 396 -4.83 27.79 -13.88
N VAL A 397 -4.79 26.93 -14.88
CA VAL A 397 -3.66 26.05 -15.18
C VAL A 397 -2.87 26.66 -16.35
N ARG A 398 -1.84 27.45 -16.03
CA ARG A 398 -0.93 28.08 -16.99
C ARG A 398 0.47 27.48 -16.93
N ALA A 399 0.84 26.86 -15.82
CA ALA A 399 2.10 26.15 -15.67
C ALA A 399 2.24 25.05 -16.73
N GLU A 400 3.46 24.78 -17.15
CA GLU A 400 3.74 23.64 -18.03
C GLU A 400 3.43 22.32 -17.29
N ILE A 401 2.63 21.44 -17.92
CA ILE A 401 2.31 20.14 -17.36
C ILE A 401 3.12 19.07 -18.09
N LYS A 402 3.92 18.31 -17.35
CA LYS A 402 4.79 17.24 -17.85
C LYS A 402 4.55 15.94 -17.09
N ALA A 403 4.85 14.83 -17.74
CA ALA A 403 4.88 13.51 -17.11
C ALA A 403 6.16 12.77 -17.51
N LEU A 404 6.83 12.17 -16.53
CA LEU A 404 7.84 11.15 -16.77
C LEU A 404 7.13 9.79 -16.82
N GLN A 405 6.99 9.25 -18.03
CA GLN A 405 6.32 7.98 -18.25
C GLN A 405 7.23 6.79 -17.89
N GLY A 406 6.64 5.64 -17.56
CA GLY A 406 7.36 4.39 -17.32
C GLY A 406 7.92 4.21 -15.92
N MET A 407 7.77 5.19 -15.03
CA MET A 407 8.13 5.05 -13.61
C MET A 407 7.04 4.25 -12.88
N SER A 408 6.95 2.95 -13.12
CA SER A 408 6.03 2.06 -12.38
C SER A 408 6.80 1.22 -11.36
N GLY A 409 6.22 1.07 -10.16
CA GLY A 409 6.71 0.14 -9.14
C GLY A 409 6.43 -1.32 -9.49
N HIS A 410 5.37 -1.61 -10.24
CA HIS A 410 4.98 -2.97 -10.59
C HIS A 410 5.69 -3.49 -11.84
N ALA A 411 5.91 -4.79 -11.88
CA ALA A 411 6.32 -5.49 -13.08
C ALA A 411 5.28 -5.35 -14.19
N ASP A 412 5.74 -5.29 -15.43
CA ASP A 412 4.87 -5.41 -16.60
C ASP A 412 4.51 -6.87 -16.90
N LYS A 413 3.70 -7.10 -17.95
CA LYS A 413 3.28 -8.45 -18.36
C LYS A 413 4.45 -9.42 -18.47
N ASN A 414 5.56 -8.99 -19.08
CA ASN A 414 6.74 -9.86 -19.25
C ASN A 414 7.42 -10.14 -17.92
N GLY A 415 7.57 -9.15 -17.06
CA GLY A 415 8.15 -9.31 -15.71
C GLY A 415 7.33 -10.25 -14.84
N LEU A 416 5.98 -10.14 -14.89
CA LEU A 416 5.07 -11.05 -14.21
C LEU A 416 5.23 -12.49 -14.68
N ILE A 417 5.26 -12.71 -16.01
CA ILE A 417 5.45 -14.03 -16.61
C ILE A 417 6.83 -14.59 -16.28
N GLU A 418 7.88 -13.77 -16.34
CA GLU A 418 9.23 -14.18 -16.01
C GLU A 418 9.35 -14.62 -14.56
N TRP A 419 8.75 -13.89 -13.62
CA TRP A 419 8.73 -14.27 -12.21
C TRP A 419 8.01 -15.62 -12.01
N LEU A 420 6.86 -15.83 -12.65
CA LEU A 420 6.12 -17.09 -12.57
C LEU A 420 6.90 -18.26 -13.21
N ASN A 421 7.66 -18.02 -14.28
CA ASN A 421 8.48 -19.04 -14.94
C ASN A 421 9.73 -19.44 -14.13
N CYS A 422 10.04 -18.77 -13.02
CA CYS A 422 11.11 -19.18 -12.11
C CYS A 422 10.75 -20.38 -11.24
N PHE A 423 9.48 -20.80 -11.19
CA PHE A 423 9.07 -21.99 -10.48
C PHE A 423 9.59 -23.25 -11.22
N GLU A 424 10.40 -24.04 -10.53
CA GLU A 424 11.03 -25.26 -11.08
C GLU A 424 9.97 -26.32 -11.49
N LYS A 425 8.87 -26.34 -10.77
CA LYS A 425 7.70 -27.18 -11.07
C LYS A 425 6.48 -26.27 -11.15
N LYS A 426 5.67 -26.45 -12.19
CA LYS A 426 4.41 -25.69 -12.31
C LYS A 426 3.53 -25.93 -11.08
N PRO A 427 2.98 -24.87 -10.48
CA PRO A 427 1.99 -24.98 -9.42
C PRO A 427 0.77 -25.80 -9.84
N GLU A 428 0.11 -26.44 -8.90
CA GLU A 428 -1.18 -27.12 -9.13
C GLU A 428 -2.23 -26.13 -9.65
N ARG A 429 -2.17 -24.86 -9.16
CA ARG A 429 -2.99 -23.76 -9.65
C ARG A 429 -2.38 -22.40 -9.37
N VAL A 430 -2.63 -21.46 -10.28
CA VAL A 430 -2.27 -20.04 -10.14
C VAL A 430 -3.56 -19.21 -10.08
N PHE A 431 -3.77 -18.51 -8.98
CA PHE A 431 -4.88 -17.57 -8.81
C PHE A 431 -4.42 -16.17 -9.20
N ILE A 432 -5.16 -15.53 -10.10
CA ILE A 432 -4.84 -14.21 -10.63
C ILE A 432 -5.73 -13.19 -9.92
N VAL A 433 -5.10 -12.30 -9.18
CA VAL A 433 -5.73 -11.27 -8.34
C VAL A 433 -5.08 -9.91 -8.58
N HIS A 434 -5.49 -8.88 -7.86
CA HIS A 434 -4.88 -7.55 -7.84
C HIS A 434 -4.67 -6.98 -9.24
N GLY A 435 -5.76 -6.79 -9.97
CA GLY A 435 -5.80 -6.26 -11.32
C GLY A 435 -7.22 -5.86 -11.70
N GLU A 436 -7.36 -4.98 -12.68
CA GLU A 436 -8.68 -4.63 -13.23
C GLU A 436 -9.36 -5.87 -13.82
N ASP A 437 -10.68 -5.90 -13.81
CA ASP A 437 -11.51 -7.06 -14.22
C ASP A 437 -11.08 -7.69 -15.56
N THR A 438 -10.94 -6.85 -16.60
CA THR A 438 -10.49 -7.31 -17.91
C THR A 438 -9.04 -7.79 -17.91
N VAL A 439 -8.19 -7.22 -17.06
CA VAL A 439 -6.77 -7.58 -16.96
C VAL A 439 -6.62 -8.93 -16.27
N CYS A 440 -7.28 -9.15 -15.12
CA CYS A 440 -7.26 -10.44 -14.43
C CYS A 440 -7.68 -11.57 -15.37
N THR A 441 -8.79 -11.37 -16.09
CA THR A 441 -9.33 -12.37 -17.02
C THR A 441 -8.37 -12.65 -18.18
N SER A 442 -7.92 -11.62 -18.88
CA SER A 442 -7.06 -11.77 -20.06
C SER A 442 -5.67 -12.31 -19.71
N PHE A 443 -5.13 -11.94 -18.55
CA PHE A 443 -3.84 -12.45 -18.08
C PHE A 443 -3.94 -13.92 -17.68
N ALA A 444 -5.01 -14.32 -16.99
CA ALA A 444 -5.27 -15.73 -16.68
C ALA A 444 -5.39 -16.59 -17.95
N GLU A 445 -6.10 -16.09 -18.97
CA GLU A 445 -6.21 -16.77 -20.27
C GLU A 445 -4.85 -16.87 -20.99
N CYS A 446 -4.07 -15.80 -21.02
CA CYS A 446 -2.73 -15.79 -21.59
C CYS A 446 -1.83 -16.85 -20.93
N LEU A 447 -1.76 -16.88 -19.60
CA LEU A 447 -0.97 -17.88 -18.87
C LEU A 447 -1.43 -19.31 -19.12
N ARG A 448 -2.73 -19.52 -19.29
CA ARG A 448 -3.31 -20.84 -19.59
C ARG A 448 -2.96 -21.30 -21.00
N HIS A 449 -3.19 -20.47 -22.00
CA HIS A 449 -3.08 -20.86 -23.41
C HIS A 449 -1.65 -20.81 -23.94
N GLU A 450 -0.88 -19.80 -23.55
CA GLU A 450 0.47 -19.61 -24.08
C GLU A 450 1.54 -20.31 -23.22
N TYR A 451 1.32 -20.40 -21.90
CA TYR A 451 2.33 -20.93 -20.98
C TYR A 451 1.91 -22.26 -20.32
N GLY A 452 0.64 -22.69 -20.48
CA GLY A 452 0.14 -23.98 -20.00
C GLY A 452 0.06 -24.09 -18.48
N TYR A 453 -0.23 -23.00 -17.78
CA TYR A 453 -0.56 -22.98 -16.34
C TYR A 453 -2.05 -23.28 -16.14
N ASP A 454 -2.39 -23.96 -15.04
CA ASP A 454 -3.78 -24.01 -14.58
C ASP A 454 -4.07 -22.72 -13.78
N THR A 455 -4.81 -21.80 -14.41
CA THR A 455 -5.06 -20.45 -13.90
C THR A 455 -6.53 -20.22 -13.61
N TYR A 456 -6.81 -19.43 -12.58
CA TYR A 456 -8.16 -19.00 -12.22
C TYR A 456 -8.15 -17.57 -11.67
N ALA A 457 -9.04 -16.71 -12.17
CA ALA A 457 -9.24 -15.36 -11.66
C ALA A 457 -10.52 -15.35 -10.79
N PRO A 458 -10.40 -15.38 -9.46
CA PRO A 458 -11.55 -15.49 -8.56
C PRO A 458 -12.21 -14.13 -8.34
N PHE A 459 -13.55 -14.11 -8.28
CA PHE A 459 -14.27 -13.00 -7.66
C PHE A 459 -14.29 -13.12 -6.14
N SER A 460 -14.42 -11.98 -5.47
CA SER A 460 -14.49 -11.90 -4.02
C SER A 460 -15.62 -12.77 -3.45
N GLY A 461 -15.33 -13.57 -2.42
CA GLY A 461 -16.21 -14.60 -1.84
C GLY A 461 -15.97 -16.01 -2.38
N THR A 462 -15.18 -16.19 -3.45
CA THR A 462 -14.82 -17.51 -4.00
C THR A 462 -14.04 -18.32 -2.97
N ARG A 463 -14.37 -19.61 -2.83
CA ARG A 463 -13.80 -20.54 -1.83
C ARG A 463 -13.16 -21.74 -2.52
N PHE A 464 -11.95 -22.07 -2.08
CA PHE A 464 -11.16 -23.13 -2.65
C PHE A 464 -10.64 -24.12 -1.57
N ASP A 465 -10.83 -25.43 -1.76
CA ASP A 465 -10.23 -26.48 -0.93
C ASP A 465 -8.84 -26.83 -1.46
N LEU A 466 -7.83 -26.44 -0.70
CA LEU A 466 -6.42 -26.63 -1.05
C LEU A 466 -5.97 -28.10 -0.89
N LEU A 467 -6.62 -28.90 -0.04
CA LEU A 467 -6.25 -30.31 0.15
C LEU A 467 -6.61 -31.15 -1.08
N HIS A 468 -7.76 -30.88 -1.66
CA HIS A 468 -8.31 -31.66 -2.77
C HIS A 468 -8.19 -30.97 -4.13
N ASN A 469 -7.62 -29.75 -4.18
CA ASN A 469 -7.53 -28.90 -5.38
C ASN A 469 -8.91 -28.66 -6.01
N LEU A 470 -9.91 -28.31 -5.20
CA LEU A 470 -11.30 -28.18 -5.63
C LEU A 470 -11.86 -26.78 -5.39
N LEU A 471 -12.56 -26.25 -6.38
CA LEU A 471 -13.38 -25.06 -6.24
C LEU A 471 -14.65 -25.43 -5.46
N GLU A 472 -14.73 -25.06 -4.17
CA GLU A 472 -15.88 -25.34 -3.31
C GLU A 472 -17.08 -24.45 -3.63
N TYR A 473 -16.80 -23.18 -3.92
CA TYR A 473 -17.82 -22.17 -4.23
C TYR A 473 -17.24 -21.10 -5.15
N GLU A 474 -17.89 -20.88 -6.27
CA GLU A 474 -17.58 -19.80 -7.20
C GLU A 474 -18.52 -18.64 -6.93
N ALA A 475 -17.96 -17.50 -6.51
CA ALA A 475 -18.73 -16.31 -6.25
C ALA A 475 -19.07 -15.59 -7.56
N ALA A 476 -20.31 -15.09 -7.66
CA ALA A 476 -20.69 -14.18 -8.72
C ALA A 476 -20.29 -12.74 -8.35
N PRO A 477 -19.84 -11.91 -9.31
CA PRO A 477 -19.54 -10.51 -9.05
C PRO A 477 -20.80 -9.76 -8.60
N ILE A 478 -20.70 -9.04 -7.50
CA ILE A 478 -21.76 -8.15 -6.99
C ILE A 478 -21.37 -6.73 -7.39
N ALA A 479 -22.04 -6.19 -8.42
CA ALA A 479 -21.78 -4.83 -8.84
C ALA A 479 -22.16 -3.83 -7.74
N ARG A 480 -21.28 -2.88 -7.44
CA ARG A 480 -21.61 -1.78 -6.53
C ARG A 480 -22.72 -0.94 -7.09
N GLU A 481 -23.85 -0.88 -6.41
CA GLU A 481 -24.86 0.10 -6.74
C GLU A 481 -24.24 1.50 -6.57
N LYS A 482 -24.46 2.39 -7.53
CA LYS A 482 -24.14 3.82 -7.41
C LYS A 482 -25.06 4.48 -6.37
N LYS A 483 -25.04 3.98 -5.14
CA LYS A 483 -25.69 4.64 -4.00
C LYS A 483 -24.84 5.84 -3.65
N GLY A 484 -25.49 6.99 -3.56
CA GLY A 484 -24.90 8.11 -2.83
C GLY A 484 -24.44 7.56 -1.48
N ARG A 485 -23.15 7.66 -1.21
CA ARG A 485 -22.38 7.15 -0.06
C ARG A 485 -23.21 6.99 1.20
N ALA A 486 -23.79 5.81 1.45
CA ALA A 486 -24.15 5.39 2.77
C ALA A 486 -22.84 4.93 3.42
N ALA A 487 -22.27 5.76 4.28
CA ALA A 487 -21.20 5.36 5.16
C ALA A 487 -21.70 4.15 5.97
N VAL A 488 -21.01 3.00 5.87
CA VAL A 488 -21.11 1.98 6.90
C VAL A 488 -20.57 2.63 8.16
N ALA A 489 -21.46 3.13 8.98
CA ALA A 489 -21.11 3.70 10.26
C ALA A 489 -20.51 2.58 11.11
N ASN A 490 -19.25 2.68 11.48
CA ASN A 490 -18.71 1.99 12.63
C ASN A 490 -19.37 2.62 13.86
N SER A 491 -20.59 2.17 14.16
CA SER A 491 -21.34 2.69 15.30
C SER A 491 -20.61 2.30 16.59
N VAL A 492 -20.77 3.11 17.62
CA VAL A 492 -20.31 2.77 18.99
C VAL A 492 -20.84 1.39 19.39
N TYR A 493 -22.02 1.03 18.86
CA TYR A 493 -22.59 -0.30 19.02
C TYR A 493 -21.74 -1.42 18.38
N ALA A 494 -21.21 -1.24 17.17
CA ALA A 494 -20.33 -2.23 16.54
C ALA A 494 -19.03 -2.44 17.34
N ARG A 495 -18.49 -1.36 17.95
CA ARG A 495 -17.34 -1.46 18.88
C ARG A 495 -17.71 -2.24 20.15
N LEU A 496 -18.90 -2.03 20.69
CA LEU A 496 -19.39 -2.79 21.85
C LEU A 496 -19.59 -4.26 21.52
N GLU A 497 -20.17 -4.57 20.37
CA GLU A 497 -20.36 -5.93 19.86
C GLU A 497 -19.00 -6.63 19.66
N ALA A 498 -18.03 -5.95 19.04
CA ALA A 498 -16.68 -6.45 18.87
C ALA A 498 -15.99 -6.75 20.22
N ALA A 499 -16.19 -5.88 21.24
CA ALA A 499 -15.68 -6.14 22.59
C ALA A 499 -16.31 -7.40 23.21
N GLY A 500 -17.61 -7.61 23.01
CA GLY A 500 -18.32 -8.83 23.42
C GLY A 500 -17.76 -10.08 22.75
N GLN A 501 -17.52 -10.03 21.45
CA GLN A 501 -16.95 -11.16 20.69
C GLN A 501 -15.52 -11.49 21.14
N ARG A 502 -14.70 -10.46 21.37
CA ARG A 502 -13.37 -10.66 21.95
C ARG A 502 -13.44 -11.37 23.32
N LEU A 503 -14.37 -10.96 24.17
CA LEU A 503 -14.58 -11.62 25.48
C LEU A 503 -14.93 -13.11 25.30
N LEU A 504 -15.80 -13.43 24.35
CA LEU A 504 -16.14 -14.83 24.02
C LEU A 504 -14.92 -15.61 23.51
N ALA A 505 -14.06 -15.01 22.70
CA ALA A 505 -12.81 -15.61 22.25
C ALA A 505 -11.86 -15.92 23.44
N VAL A 506 -11.71 -14.97 24.39
CA VAL A 506 -10.93 -15.18 25.62
C VAL A 506 -11.48 -16.32 26.45
N ILE A 507 -12.81 -16.42 26.61
CA ILE A 507 -13.46 -17.52 27.34
C ILE A 507 -13.19 -18.86 26.66
N ARG A 508 -13.30 -18.94 25.32
CA ARG A 508 -13.06 -20.18 24.56
C ARG A 508 -11.60 -20.64 24.67
N ASN A 509 -10.67 -19.72 24.57
CA ASN A 509 -9.23 -19.99 24.68
C ASN A 509 -8.79 -20.26 26.13
N GLY A 510 -9.62 -19.90 27.10
CA GLY A 510 -9.39 -20.15 28.52
C GLY A 510 -9.61 -21.61 28.97
N LYS A 511 -9.98 -22.52 28.07
CA LYS A 511 -10.03 -23.98 28.37
C LYS A 511 -8.62 -24.48 28.71
N GLY A 512 -8.35 -24.71 30.01
CA GLY A 512 -7.04 -25.13 30.53
C GLY A 512 -6.35 -24.12 31.44
N MET A 513 -6.93 -22.93 31.65
CA MET A 513 -6.50 -22.00 32.71
C MET A 513 -6.77 -22.59 34.11
N ALA A 514 -5.99 -22.13 35.09
CA ALA A 514 -6.21 -22.52 36.48
C ALA A 514 -7.62 -22.10 36.97
N ASN A 515 -8.30 -22.95 37.74
CA ASN A 515 -9.66 -22.68 38.22
C ASN A 515 -9.79 -21.33 38.95
N LYS A 516 -8.75 -20.90 39.66
CA LYS A 516 -8.70 -19.61 40.34
C LYS A 516 -8.75 -18.40 39.36
N ASP A 517 -8.10 -18.54 38.21
CA ASP A 517 -8.06 -17.46 37.21
C ASP A 517 -9.38 -17.43 36.40
N MET A 518 -9.97 -18.61 36.15
CA MET A 518 -11.30 -18.70 35.54
C MET A 518 -12.38 -18.10 36.45
N ALA A 519 -12.35 -18.38 37.76
CA ALA A 519 -13.28 -17.80 38.72
C ALA A 519 -13.16 -16.26 38.76
N LYS A 520 -11.93 -15.74 38.82
CA LYS A 520 -11.67 -14.28 38.80
C LYS A 520 -12.18 -13.62 37.52
N LEU A 521 -12.00 -14.28 36.35
CA LEU A 521 -12.50 -13.76 35.08
C LEU A 521 -14.04 -13.75 35.07
N ALA A 522 -14.68 -14.78 35.55
CA ALA A 522 -16.14 -14.86 35.68
C ALA A 522 -16.71 -13.76 36.58
N ASP A 523 -16.08 -13.50 37.74
CA ASP A 523 -16.48 -12.43 38.65
C ASP A 523 -16.36 -11.04 37.99
N GLN A 524 -15.31 -10.79 37.23
CA GLN A 524 -15.11 -9.53 36.50
C GLN A 524 -16.18 -9.32 35.41
N ILE A 525 -16.54 -10.38 34.68
CA ILE A 525 -17.60 -10.33 33.65
C ILE A 525 -18.95 -10.05 34.31
N ASN A 526 -19.29 -10.75 35.40
CA ASN A 526 -20.54 -10.53 36.14
C ASN A 526 -20.63 -9.09 36.67
N ALA A 527 -19.58 -8.60 37.29
CA ALA A 527 -19.53 -7.21 37.78
C ALA A 527 -19.69 -6.17 36.66
N LEU A 528 -19.18 -6.47 35.44
CA LEU A 528 -19.39 -5.62 34.27
C LEU A 528 -20.87 -5.65 33.82
N CYS A 529 -21.48 -6.82 33.76
CA CYS A 529 -22.89 -6.98 33.42
C CYS A 529 -23.80 -6.25 34.41
N ASP A 530 -23.58 -6.44 35.71
CA ASP A 530 -24.37 -5.81 36.78
C ASP A 530 -24.29 -4.28 36.74
N LYS A 531 -23.19 -3.72 36.25
CA LYS A 531 -23.00 -2.27 36.14
C LYS A 531 -23.83 -1.64 35.00
N TRP A 532 -24.17 -2.43 33.99
CA TRP A 532 -24.81 -1.92 32.78
C TRP A 532 -26.23 -2.48 32.54
N GLN A 533 -26.76 -3.31 33.44
CA GLN A 533 -28.18 -3.66 33.57
C GLN A 533 -28.93 -2.59 34.37
#